data_819d47ba37b9b5f809540d302060fc8d
#
_entry.id   819d47ba37b9b5f809540d302060fc8d
#
_cell.length_a   1.000
_cell.length_b   1.000
_cell.length_c   1.000
_cell.angle_alpha   90.00
_cell.angle_beta   90.00
_cell.angle_gamma   90.00
#
_symmetry.space_group_name_H-M   'P 1'
#
loop_
_entity.id
_entity.type
_entity.pdbx_description
1 polymer ?
#
loop_
_entity_poly.entity_id
_entity_poly.type
_entity_poly.pdbx_seq_one_letter_code
_entity_poly.pdbx_strand_id
1 'polypeptide(L)'
;MKFQQIFFTFTFFVFLVLLVPQILWAAPGEFPASQNEKKIYTVIDFESTFMNRRKEEILKALGEPDNKTQVQGKEVWKYNQMVKDKEQIWDQNIMFDFGRVNYIWSDQPKVKEKKNNGFLFSG
;
A
#
# COMPACT_ATOMS: atom_id res chain seq x y z
N MET A 1 -5.45 -60.84 34.00
CA MET A 1 -5.68 -59.53 34.61
C MET A 1 -4.79 -58.41 34.08
N LYS A 2 -3.90 -58.64 33.17
CA LYS A 2 -3.06 -57.56 32.58
C LYS A 2 -3.74 -56.85 31.39
N PHE A 3 -4.84 -57.33 30.86
CA PHE A 3 -5.53 -56.73 29.72
C PHE A 3 -6.43 -55.53 30.11
N GLN A 4 -6.91 -55.48 31.34
CA GLN A 4 -7.76 -54.35 31.78
C GLN A 4 -6.99 -53.06 32.03
N GLN A 5 -5.73 -53.13 32.37
CA GLN A 5 -4.92 -51.93 32.56
C GLN A 5 -4.49 -51.25 31.29
N ILE A 6 -4.35 -52.02 30.21
CA ILE A 6 -3.96 -51.45 28.91
C ILE A 6 -5.12 -50.69 28.29
N PHE A 7 -6.35 -51.14 28.48
CA PHE A 7 -7.53 -50.45 27.97
C PHE A 7 -7.75 -49.09 28.69
N PHE A 8 -7.44 -49.02 29.98
CA PHE A 8 -7.64 -47.80 30.76
C PHE A 8 -6.62 -46.73 30.38
N THR A 9 -5.39 -47.13 30.15
CA THR A 9 -4.32 -46.19 29.73
C THR A 9 -4.53 -45.71 28.28
N PHE A 10 -5.05 -46.57 27.41
CA PHE A 10 -5.31 -46.17 26.01
C PHE A 10 -6.51 -45.24 25.90
N THR A 11 -7.57 -45.48 26.68
CA THR A 11 -8.75 -44.59 26.73
C THR A 11 -8.42 -43.24 27.31
N PHE A 12 -7.53 -43.16 28.30
CA PHE A 12 -7.09 -41.89 28.90
C PHE A 12 -6.20 -41.10 27.93
N PHE A 13 -5.39 -41.76 27.14
CA PHE A 13 -4.54 -41.11 26.15
C PHE A 13 -5.34 -40.58 24.97
N VAL A 14 -6.38 -41.28 24.51
CA VAL A 14 -7.29 -40.84 23.46
C VAL A 14 -8.11 -39.65 23.91
N PHE A 15 -8.50 -39.61 25.22
CA PHE A 15 -9.25 -38.50 25.76
C PHE A 15 -8.40 -37.24 25.96
N LEU A 16 -7.09 -37.41 26.24
CA LEU A 16 -6.17 -36.30 26.38
C LEU A 16 -5.86 -35.64 25.04
N VAL A 17 -5.87 -36.40 23.93
CA VAL A 17 -5.66 -35.88 22.58
C VAL A 17 -6.88 -35.10 22.08
N LEU A 18 -8.08 -35.40 22.58
CA LEU A 18 -9.32 -34.66 22.25
C LEU A 18 -9.49 -33.36 23.04
N LEU A 19 -8.68 -33.17 24.08
CA LEU A 19 -8.61 -31.94 24.87
C LEU A 19 -7.55 -30.95 24.38
N VAL A 20 -7.02 -31.14 23.19
CA VAL A 20 -6.23 -30.08 22.55
C VAL A 20 -7.18 -28.91 22.33
N PRO A 21 -6.99 -27.80 23.05
CA PRO A 21 -7.86 -26.67 22.88
C PRO A 21 -7.81 -26.24 21.44
N GLN A 22 -8.94 -26.10 20.84
CA GLN A 22 -9.16 -25.54 19.49
C GLN A 22 -8.72 -24.07 19.38
N ILE A 23 -7.73 -23.67 20.19
CA ILE A 23 -7.26 -22.29 20.31
C ILE A 23 -6.41 -21.88 19.10
N LEU A 24 -6.02 -22.82 18.24
CA LEU A 24 -5.13 -22.54 17.10
C LEU A 24 -5.85 -22.28 15.78
N TRP A 25 -7.16 -22.26 15.78
CA TRP A 25 -7.95 -21.78 14.66
C TRP A 25 -8.65 -20.46 15.01
N ALA A 26 -7.99 -19.59 15.77
CA ALA A 26 -8.29 -18.19 15.58
C ALA A 26 -8.03 -17.97 14.10
N ALA A 27 -9.11 -17.79 13.34
CA ALA A 27 -9.02 -17.23 12.00
C ALA A 27 -7.99 -16.11 12.08
N PRO A 28 -7.02 -16.01 11.16
CA PRO A 28 -6.14 -14.87 11.14
C PRO A 28 -7.06 -13.67 11.30
N GLY A 29 -6.92 -12.99 12.46
CA GLY A 29 -7.75 -11.83 12.72
C GLY A 29 -7.67 -11.04 11.44
N GLU A 30 -8.78 -10.66 10.88
CA GLU A 30 -8.81 -9.64 9.87
C GLU A 30 -7.96 -8.54 10.48
N PHE A 31 -6.70 -8.47 10.06
CA PHE A 31 -5.94 -7.25 10.25
C PHE A 31 -6.87 -6.21 9.67
N PRO A 32 -7.30 -5.21 10.45
CA PRO A 32 -8.11 -4.15 9.87
C PRO A 32 -7.35 -3.81 8.61
N ALA A 33 -7.99 -4.01 7.46
CA ALA A 33 -7.42 -3.65 6.18
C ALA A 33 -6.88 -2.27 6.46
N SER A 34 -5.56 -2.17 6.53
CA SER A 34 -4.89 -0.91 6.74
C SER A 34 -5.55 -0.04 5.68
N GLN A 35 -6.48 0.79 6.13
CA GLN A 35 -6.88 1.90 5.32
C GLN A 35 -5.55 2.57 5.10
N ASN A 36 -4.96 2.34 3.93
CA ASN A 36 -3.82 3.07 3.47
C ASN A 36 -4.31 4.51 3.34
N GLU A 37 -4.43 5.18 4.49
CA GLU A 37 -4.53 6.61 4.50
C GLU A 37 -3.31 7.08 3.75
N LYS A 38 -3.56 7.56 2.54
CA LYS A 38 -2.52 8.05 1.65
C LYS A 38 -1.74 9.11 2.40
N LYS A 39 -0.54 8.76 2.83
CA LYS A 39 0.32 9.67 3.57
C LYS A 39 0.67 10.85 2.67
N ILE A 40 0.30 12.05 3.11
CA ILE A 40 0.66 13.29 2.44
C ILE A 40 1.97 13.79 3.05
N TYR A 41 2.94 14.08 2.22
CA TYR A 41 4.27 14.55 2.61
C TYR A 41 4.37 16.07 2.41
N THR A 42 5.34 16.70 3.05
CA THR A 42 5.84 18.01 2.58
C THR A 42 6.78 17.78 1.39
N VAL A 43 7.04 18.83 0.60
CA VAL A 43 7.98 18.75 -0.53
C VAL A 43 9.35 18.25 -0.06
N ILE A 44 9.85 18.84 1.02
CA ILE A 44 11.18 18.53 1.58
C ILE A 44 11.22 17.11 2.11
N ASP A 45 10.19 16.67 2.83
CA ASP A 45 10.14 15.31 3.37
C ASP A 45 10.08 14.26 2.25
N PHE A 46 9.33 14.55 1.18
CA PHE A 46 9.22 13.66 0.04
C PHE A 46 10.57 13.50 -0.68
N GLU A 47 11.20 14.61 -1.04
CA GLU A 47 12.48 14.60 -1.70
C GLU A 47 13.57 13.93 -0.86
N SER A 48 13.70 14.30 0.40
CA SER A 48 14.72 13.74 1.29
C SER A 48 14.53 12.24 1.56
N THR A 49 13.29 11.77 1.58
CA THR A 49 12.96 10.37 1.82
C THR A 49 13.23 9.50 0.59
N PHE A 50 12.90 10.00 -0.60
CA PHE A 50 12.83 9.17 -1.81
C PHE A 50 13.97 9.42 -2.81
N MET A 51 14.70 10.52 -2.71
CA MET A 51 15.86 10.75 -3.58
C MET A 51 16.89 9.62 -3.49
N ASN A 52 17.39 9.16 -4.64
CA ASN A 52 18.37 8.07 -4.77
C ASN A 52 17.89 6.68 -4.30
N ARG A 53 16.61 6.51 -3.95
CA ARG A 53 16.02 5.21 -3.62
C ARG A 53 15.83 4.35 -4.87
N ARG A 54 15.80 3.03 -4.68
CA ARG A 54 15.51 2.08 -5.75
C ARG A 54 14.01 2.01 -6.04
N LYS A 55 13.63 1.60 -7.25
CA LYS A 55 12.23 1.42 -7.64
C LYS A 55 11.44 0.55 -6.66
N GLU A 56 12.05 -0.55 -6.18
CA GLU A 56 11.43 -1.49 -5.25
C GLU A 56 11.14 -0.83 -3.89
N GLU A 57 12.01 0.06 -3.43
CA GLU A 57 11.81 0.82 -2.20
C GLU A 57 10.66 1.83 -2.35
N ILE A 58 10.55 2.45 -3.54
CA ILE A 58 9.44 3.36 -3.86
C ILE A 58 8.11 2.61 -3.89
N LEU A 59 8.04 1.46 -4.58
CA LEU A 59 6.84 0.62 -4.61
C LEU A 59 6.43 0.15 -3.22
N LYS A 60 7.39 -0.23 -2.39
CA LYS A 60 7.11 -0.67 -1.02
C LYS A 60 6.55 0.46 -0.15
N ALA A 61 7.04 1.68 -0.33
CA ALA A 61 6.67 2.83 0.49
C ALA A 61 5.39 3.53 0.00
N LEU A 62 5.22 3.70 -1.30
CA LEU A 62 4.14 4.47 -1.91
C LEU A 62 3.09 3.61 -2.63
N GLY A 63 3.38 2.33 -2.88
CA GLY A 63 2.56 1.45 -3.71
C GLY A 63 2.73 1.72 -5.20
N GLU A 64 1.81 1.20 -6.01
CA GLU A 64 1.82 1.42 -7.46
C GLU A 64 1.55 2.89 -7.79
N PRO A 65 2.27 3.46 -8.75
CA PRO A 65 2.01 4.82 -9.20
C PRO A 65 0.69 4.93 -9.97
N ASP A 66 0.08 6.10 -9.93
CA ASP A 66 -1.15 6.38 -10.69
C ASP A 66 -0.90 6.39 -12.21
N ASN A 67 0.32 6.72 -12.63
CA ASN A 67 0.72 6.69 -14.03
C ASN A 67 2.22 6.41 -14.19
N LYS A 68 2.57 5.70 -15.27
CA LYS A 68 3.95 5.42 -15.70
C LYS A 68 4.15 5.95 -17.11
N THR A 69 5.14 6.78 -17.30
CA THR A 69 5.51 7.38 -18.61
C THR A 69 7.01 7.29 -18.85
N GLN A 70 7.44 7.70 -20.03
CA GLN A 70 8.86 7.86 -20.34
C GLN A 70 9.13 9.29 -20.81
N VAL A 71 10.18 9.88 -20.28
CA VAL A 71 10.65 11.20 -20.67
C VAL A 71 12.14 11.08 -21.00
N GLN A 72 12.51 11.40 -22.24
CA GLN A 72 13.90 11.28 -22.72
C GLN A 72 14.52 9.90 -22.49
N GLY A 73 13.74 8.83 -22.68
CA GLY A 73 14.19 7.45 -22.47
C GLY A 73 14.27 7.00 -21.00
N LYS A 74 13.94 7.88 -20.04
CA LYS A 74 13.91 7.58 -18.61
C LYS A 74 12.48 7.35 -18.14
N GLU A 75 12.29 6.36 -17.29
CA GLU A 75 10.98 6.04 -16.72
C GLU A 75 10.59 7.07 -15.67
N VAL A 76 9.32 7.54 -15.76
CA VAL A 76 8.74 8.50 -14.83
C VAL A 76 7.47 7.93 -14.24
N TRP A 77 7.39 7.90 -12.92
CA TRP A 77 6.22 7.49 -12.16
C TRP A 77 5.53 8.72 -11.57
N LYS A 78 4.24 8.81 -11.79
CA LYS A 78 3.40 9.87 -11.24
C LYS A 78 2.53 9.35 -10.13
N TYR A 79 2.56 10.05 -9.00
CA TYR A 79 1.70 9.85 -7.85
C TYR A 79 0.84 11.09 -7.64
N ASN A 80 -0.48 10.93 -7.76
CA ASN A 80 -1.41 12.04 -7.63
C ASN A 80 -1.57 12.46 -6.17
N GLN A 81 -1.64 13.76 -5.89
CA GLN A 81 -1.97 14.32 -4.59
C GLN A 81 -1.11 13.77 -3.43
N MET A 82 0.19 13.76 -3.61
CA MET A 82 1.13 13.16 -2.65
C MET A 82 1.80 14.16 -1.74
N VAL A 83 1.88 15.41 -2.15
CA VAL A 83 2.66 16.44 -1.45
C VAL A 83 1.79 17.65 -1.18
N LYS A 84 1.90 18.19 0.03
CA LYS A 84 1.28 19.45 0.43
C LYS A 84 2.33 20.54 0.50
N ASP A 85 2.10 21.62 -0.23
CA ASP A 85 2.83 22.87 -0.12
C ASP A 85 1.85 24.00 0.17
N LYS A 86 2.03 24.69 1.30
CA LYS A 86 1.09 25.69 1.83
C LYS A 86 -0.32 25.11 1.92
N GLU A 87 -1.28 25.69 1.19
CA GLU A 87 -2.68 25.27 1.19
C GLU A 87 -3.04 24.33 0.03
N GLN A 88 -2.07 23.99 -0.83
CA GLN A 88 -2.32 23.18 -2.02
C GLN A 88 -1.70 21.80 -1.92
N ILE A 89 -2.38 20.84 -2.51
CA ILE A 89 -1.89 19.46 -2.67
C ILE A 89 -1.46 19.28 -4.12
N TRP A 90 -0.26 18.72 -4.32
CA TRP A 90 0.41 18.59 -5.60
C TRP A 90 0.61 17.12 -5.97
N ASP A 91 0.59 16.86 -7.28
CA ASP A 91 1.04 15.58 -7.83
C ASP A 91 2.57 15.53 -7.83
N GLN A 92 3.13 14.35 -7.57
CA GLN A 92 4.58 14.12 -7.59
C GLN A 92 4.97 13.24 -8.77
N ASN A 93 6.03 13.63 -9.45
CA ASN A 93 6.67 12.84 -10.48
C ASN A 93 8.05 12.41 -10.01
N ILE A 94 8.35 11.13 -10.20
CA ILE A 94 9.62 10.51 -9.83
C ILE A 94 10.26 9.96 -11.09
N MET A 95 11.42 10.50 -11.48
CA MET A 95 12.19 10.01 -12.62
C MET A 95 13.28 9.04 -12.13
N PHE A 96 13.37 7.91 -12.81
CA PHE A 96 14.38 6.91 -12.53
C PHE A 96 15.48 6.92 -13.59
N ASP A 97 16.70 6.80 -13.12
CA ASP A 97 17.90 6.57 -13.93
C ASP A 97 18.69 5.42 -13.32
N PHE A 98 19.09 4.42 -14.12
CA PHE A 98 19.74 3.20 -13.64
C PHE A 98 19.02 2.52 -12.45
N GLY A 99 17.68 2.53 -12.45
CA GLY A 99 16.84 1.89 -11.42
C GLY A 99 16.75 2.64 -10.10
N ARG A 100 17.28 3.86 -10.02
CA ARG A 100 17.22 4.75 -8.84
C ARG A 100 16.55 6.06 -9.17
N VAL A 101 15.95 6.67 -8.15
CA VAL A 101 15.37 8.01 -8.26
C VAL A 101 16.51 9.02 -8.52
N ASN A 102 16.41 9.69 -9.65
CA ASN A 102 17.38 10.71 -10.09
C ASN A 102 16.80 12.11 -9.96
N TYR A 103 15.51 12.27 -10.22
CA TYR A 103 14.85 13.57 -10.18
C TYR A 103 13.40 13.45 -9.68
N ILE A 104 12.97 14.44 -8.92
CA ILE A 104 11.62 14.55 -8.37
C ILE A 104 11.10 15.97 -8.64
N TRP A 105 9.85 16.10 -9.09
CA TRP A 105 9.18 17.40 -9.26
C TRP A 105 7.69 17.31 -9.02
N SER A 106 7.10 18.45 -8.69
CA SER A 106 5.67 18.57 -8.42
C SER A 106 4.95 19.20 -9.60
N ASP A 107 3.77 18.68 -9.92
CA ASP A 107 2.84 19.25 -10.88
C ASP A 107 1.54 19.65 -10.17
N GLN A 108 0.88 20.69 -10.66
CA GLN A 108 -0.47 20.99 -10.22
C GLN A 108 -1.41 19.83 -10.56
N PRO A 109 -2.30 19.44 -9.63
CA PRO A 109 -3.31 18.43 -9.93
C PRO A 109 -4.13 18.89 -11.14
N LYS A 110 -4.25 18.03 -12.14
CA LYS A 110 -5.17 18.27 -13.23
C LYS A 110 -6.59 18.29 -12.67
N VAL A 111 -7.15 19.46 -12.50
CA VAL A 111 -8.56 19.60 -12.17
C VAL A 111 -9.31 18.91 -13.32
N LYS A 112 -9.98 17.81 -13.02
CA LYS A 112 -10.94 17.23 -13.97
C LYS A 112 -11.98 18.32 -14.15
N GLU A 113 -11.93 19.06 -15.26
CA GLU A 113 -13.03 19.91 -15.65
C GLU A 113 -14.27 19.01 -15.63
N LYS A 114 -15.16 19.25 -14.65
CA LYS A 114 -16.51 18.77 -14.78
C LYS A 114 -16.95 19.36 -16.11
N LYS A 115 -17.15 18.51 -17.13
CA LYS A 115 -17.95 18.90 -18.27
C LYS A 115 -19.28 19.32 -17.70
N ASN A 116 -19.41 20.59 -17.37
CA ASN A 116 -20.70 21.20 -17.27
C ASN A 116 -21.26 21.05 -18.68
N ASN A 117 -22.11 20.05 -18.83
CA ASN A 117 -23.03 20.05 -19.94
C ASN A 117 -23.84 21.34 -19.74
N GLY A 118 -23.26 22.42 -20.20
CA GLY A 118 -23.88 23.72 -20.15
C GLY A 118 -25.20 23.58 -20.81
N PHE A 119 -26.25 23.73 -20.05
CA PHE A 119 -27.55 24.00 -20.54
C PHE A 119 -27.39 25.28 -21.39
N LEU A 120 -27.27 25.12 -22.70
CA LEU A 120 -27.32 26.23 -23.60
C LEU A 120 -28.75 26.78 -23.56
N PHE A 121 -28.95 27.80 -22.74
CA PHE A 121 -30.09 28.67 -22.95
C PHE A 121 -29.90 29.38 -24.30
N SER A 122 -30.43 28.81 -25.38
CA SER A 122 -30.74 29.59 -26.55
C SER A 122 -32.00 30.37 -26.23
N GLY A 123 -31.79 31.58 -25.86
CA GLY A 123 -32.87 32.58 -25.84
C GLY A 123 -33.13 33.04 -27.26
#